data_411c042a46bf064149640a1554a2a798
#
_entry.id   411c042a46bf064149640a1554a2a798
#
_cell.length_a   1.000
_cell.length_b   1.000
_cell.length_c   1.000
_cell.angle_alpha   90.00
_cell.angle_beta   90.00
_cell.angle_gamma   90.00
#
_symmetry.space_group_name_H-M   'P 1'
#
loop_
_entity.id
_entity.type
_entity.pdbx_description
1 polymer ?
#
loop_
_entity_poly.entity_id
_entity_poly.type
_entity_poly.pdbx_seq_one_letter_code
_entity_poly.pdbx_strand_id
1 'polypeptide(L)'
;MRLNLLKPALLGAAVGLAALPALAQTKVTNQGITATEIVLGTHQDLSGPIKVWGVPVLNGMQLGVDEVNAKGGIHGRKIKLIAEDSQYDPKKAVLASQKMVEKDKVFAMVGPMGSPTVLASQDVLFDAGVPQLFPLTAAEFTFKFDPKKPQERLKFSNLLPYVESTRAGVKYMVEWKKPKAVCIMYQDDEYGKNVFDGFTQQLNAMKMKAASVTTYKRGASDFSAQAAKMKSDSCDMVLMGTVIRETIGLMAEAKKIGFAPIWLGATPVNVLEIPALGKELVEGLYAIAGFIIPYRDTSTGAVKAWCEAYFKKFGIEPNSQAVIGYNVVMTFAHYAELAGKDLTGQKLLTALESGKEYKDIFGSPPTKFSATNHLATTITQVQQVKNGRWVLVKGDLLF
;
A
#
# COMPACT_ATOMS: atom_id res chain seq x y z
N MET A 1 -84.52 26.72 26.93
CA MET A 1 -83.33 26.96 26.07
C MET A 1 -82.10 26.75 26.92
N ARG A 2 -81.47 25.59 26.82
CA ARG A 2 -80.21 25.27 27.55
C ARG A 2 -79.07 25.19 26.59
N LEU A 3 -78.12 26.08 26.71
CA LEU A 3 -76.88 26.08 25.96
C LEU A 3 -75.90 25.03 26.49
N ASN A 4 -75.52 24.06 25.67
CA ASN A 4 -74.45 23.12 26.02
C ASN A 4 -73.13 23.71 25.54
N LEU A 5 -72.24 23.99 26.47
CA LEU A 5 -70.84 24.36 26.22
C LEU A 5 -69.99 23.09 25.98
N LEU A 6 -69.50 22.91 24.78
CA LEU A 6 -68.51 21.91 24.40
C LEU A 6 -67.14 22.39 24.87
N LYS A 7 -66.43 21.55 25.68
CA LYS A 7 -65.02 21.74 26.02
C LYS A 7 -64.15 21.14 24.92
N PRO A 8 -63.07 21.80 24.47
CA PRO A 8 -62.11 21.17 23.58
C PRO A 8 -61.16 20.27 24.36
N ALA A 9 -61.01 19.02 23.91
CA ALA A 9 -60.00 18.08 24.37
C ALA A 9 -58.64 18.41 23.72
N LEU A 10 -57.65 18.81 24.48
CA LEU A 10 -56.26 18.93 24.05
C LEU A 10 -55.67 17.53 23.91
N LEU A 11 -55.46 17.04 22.68
CA LEU A 11 -54.61 15.90 22.41
C LEU A 11 -53.13 16.38 22.50
N GLY A 12 -52.44 16.02 23.53
CA GLY A 12 -51.00 16.17 23.63
C GLY A 12 -50.28 15.13 22.76
N ALA A 13 -49.72 15.59 21.63
CA ALA A 13 -48.84 14.76 20.81
C ALA A 13 -47.47 14.62 21.53
N ALA A 14 -47.23 13.46 22.15
CA ALA A 14 -45.91 13.09 22.63
C ALA A 14 -44.99 12.81 21.42
N VAL A 15 -44.14 13.77 21.09
CA VAL A 15 -43.05 13.56 20.11
C VAL A 15 -42.00 12.69 20.81
N GLY A 16 -42.03 11.40 20.55
CA GLY A 16 -40.95 10.49 20.93
C GLY A 16 -39.67 10.87 20.18
N LEU A 17 -38.71 11.50 20.86
CA LEU A 17 -37.34 11.59 20.39
C LEU A 17 -36.80 10.15 20.29
N ALA A 18 -36.78 9.59 19.10
CA ALA A 18 -36.00 8.39 18.81
C ALA A 18 -34.54 8.74 19.06
N ALA A 19 -33.97 8.26 20.17
CA ALA A 19 -32.52 8.33 20.39
C ALA A 19 -31.84 7.56 19.25
N LEU A 20 -31.24 8.27 18.31
CA LEU A 20 -30.33 7.68 17.34
C LEU A 20 -29.24 6.97 18.16
N PRO A 21 -28.90 5.69 17.84
CA PRO A 21 -27.81 5.03 18.52
C PRO A 21 -26.55 5.88 18.30
N ALA A 22 -25.95 6.35 19.38
CA ALA A 22 -24.67 7.03 19.35
C ALA A 22 -23.68 6.03 18.73
N LEU A 23 -23.27 6.28 17.48
CA LEU A 23 -22.18 5.54 16.85
C LEU A 23 -20.98 5.66 17.79
N ALA A 24 -20.45 4.53 18.24
CA ALA A 24 -19.30 4.52 19.13
C ALA A 24 -18.19 5.37 18.50
N GLN A 25 -17.72 6.38 19.22
CA GLN A 25 -16.73 7.32 18.71
C GLN A 25 -15.39 6.61 18.56
N THR A 26 -14.74 6.76 17.39
CA THR A 26 -13.38 6.27 17.16
C THR A 26 -12.44 6.89 18.19
N LYS A 27 -11.78 6.04 19.01
CA LYS A 27 -10.73 6.49 19.92
C LYS A 27 -9.49 6.80 19.09
N VAL A 28 -8.98 8.03 19.15
CA VAL A 28 -7.73 8.44 18.49
C VAL A 28 -6.79 9.01 19.55
N THR A 29 -5.53 8.55 19.51
CA THR A 29 -4.53 8.99 20.49
C THR A 29 -4.04 10.41 20.21
N ASN A 30 -3.58 11.09 21.29
CA ASN A 30 -2.81 12.34 21.21
C ASN A 30 -1.38 12.15 21.72
N GLN A 31 -0.98 10.91 22.05
CA GLN A 31 0.40 10.64 22.47
C GLN A 31 1.38 11.01 21.34
N GLY A 32 2.65 11.26 21.67
CA GLY A 32 3.68 11.57 20.69
C GLY A 32 3.62 12.96 20.07
N ILE A 33 2.69 13.82 20.50
CA ILE A 33 2.65 15.23 20.13
C ILE A 33 3.10 16.08 21.32
N THR A 34 4.13 16.90 21.11
CA THR A 34 4.59 17.90 22.08
C THR A 34 4.55 19.29 21.46
N ALA A 35 5.04 20.31 22.17
CA ALA A 35 5.19 21.66 21.61
C ALA A 35 6.20 21.72 20.47
N THR A 36 7.18 20.80 20.42
CA THR A 36 8.32 20.83 19.50
C THR A 36 8.48 19.61 18.61
N GLU A 37 7.79 18.51 18.90
CA GLU A 37 7.96 17.24 18.20
C GLU A 37 6.64 16.53 17.88
N ILE A 38 6.65 15.75 16.80
CA ILE A 38 5.67 14.73 16.44
C ILE A 38 6.42 13.41 16.27
N VAL A 39 6.10 12.39 17.09
CA VAL A 39 6.76 11.09 17.07
C VAL A 39 5.98 10.14 16.16
N LEU A 40 6.62 9.65 15.13
CA LEU A 40 6.08 8.66 14.19
C LEU A 40 6.81 7.33 14.35
N GLY A 41 6.09 6.22 14.17
CA GLY A 41 6.65 4.88 14.17
C GLY A 41 6.55 4.22 12.80
N THR A 42 7.46 3.30 12.51
CA THR A 42 7.38 2.38 11.38
C THR A 42 8.08 1.08 11.70
N HIS A 43 7.57 -0.05 11.25
CA HIS A 43 8.32 -1.29 11.18
C HIS A 43 8.62 -1.66 9.73
N GLN A 44 9.86 -2.05 9.46
CA GLN A 44 10.36 -2.40 8.15
C GLN A 44 11.00 -3.79 8.18
N ASP A 45 11.26 -4.38 7.03
CA ASP A 45 12.22 -5.47 6.91
C ASP A 45 13.60 -4.89 6.61
N LEU A 46 14.48 -4.85 7.61
CA LEU A 46 15.82 -4.28 7.44
C LEU A 46 16.91 -5.36 7.32
N SER A 47 16.61 -6.60 7.73
CA SER A 47 17.58 -7.70 7.71
C SER A 47 17.03 -9.03 7.20
N GLY A 48 15.71 -9.11 6.92
CA GLY A 48 15.01 -10.31 6.48
C GLY A 48 14.95 -10.49 4.96
N PRO A 49 13.99 -11.31 4.49
CA PRO A 49 13.92 -11.76 3.09
C PRO A 49 13.57 -10.66 2.08
N ILE A 50 12.92 -9.58 2.52
CA ILE A 50 12.56 -8.44 1.65
C ILE A 50 13.26 -7.14 2.06
N LYS A 51 14.45 -7.23 2.70
CA LYS A 51 15.25 -6.05 3.08
C LYS A 51 15.56 -5.11 1.91
N VAL A 52 15.59 -5.64 0.69
CA VAL A 52 15.76 -4.84 -0.54
C VAL A 52 14.57 -3.89 -0.80
N TRP A 53 13.45 -4.12 -0.13
CA TRP A 53 12.32 -3.20 -0.05
C TRP A 53 12.44 -2.28 1.18
N GLY A 54 12.64 -2.84 2.36
CA GLY A 54 12.57 -2.11 3.63
C GLY A 54 13.63 -1.04 3.80
N VAL A 55 14.87 -1.34 3.42
CA VAL A 55 15.98 -0.38 3.57
C VAL A 55 15.78 0.86 2.68
N PRO A 56 15.51 0.76 1.37
CA PRO A 56 15.27 1.95 0.56
C PRO A 56 14.02 2.73 0.96
N VAL A 57 12.95 2.06 1.41
CA VAL A 57 11.78 2.74 1.95
C VAL A 57 12.15 3.60 3.16
N LEU A 58 12.85 3.03 4.13
CA LEU A 58 13.30 3.78 5.32
C LEU A 58 14.21 4.96 4.93
N ASN A 59 15.08 4.77 3.97
CA ASN A 59 15.91 5.85 3.43
C ASN A 59 15.06 6.98 2.83
N GLY A 60 14.04 6.63 2.04
CA GLY A 60 13.09 7.61 1.49
C GLY A 60 12.32 8.35 2.57
N MET A 61 11.83 7.63 3.60
CA MET A 61 11.16 8.23 4.76
C MET A 61 12.10 9.21 5.48
N GLN A 62 13.35 8.82 5.72
CA GLN A 62 14.33 9.68 6.38
C GLN A 62 14.62 10.95 5.57
N LEU A 63 14.71 10.85 4.24
CA LEU A 63 14.89 12.02 3.39
C LEU A 63 13.69 12.98 3.49
N GLY A 64 12.46 12.43 3.51
CA GLY A 64 11.24 13.22 3.71
C GLY A 64 11.20 13.89 5.08
N VAL A 65 11.58 13.18 6.15
CA VAL A 65 11.69 13.75 7.51
C VAL A 65 12.69 14.90 7.56
N ASP A 66 13.87 14.71 6.96
CA ASP A 66 14.89 15.77 6.92
C ASP A 66 14.39 17.01 6.18
N GLU A 67 13.69 16.82 5.05
CA GLU A 67 13.14 17.94 4.27
C GLU A 67 12.06 18.70 5.05
N VAL A 68 11.11 18.01 5.67
CA VAL A 68 10.07 18.64 6.50
C VAL A 68 10.72 19.36 7.67
N ASN A 69 11.69 18.73 8.33
CA ASN A 69 12.37 19.32 9.48
C ASN A 69 13.24 20.53 9.12
N ALA A 70 13.90 20.50 7.96
CA ALA A 70 14.68 21.64 7.45
C ALA A 70 13.80 22.86 7.16
N LYS A 71 12.56 22.66 6.72
CA LYS A 71 11.57 23.72 6.47
C LYS A 71 10.90 24.26 7.75
N GLY A 72 11.33 23.82 8.93
CA GLY A 72 10.78 24.27 10.21
C GLY A 72 9.84 23.27 10.89
N GLY A 73 9.59 22.12 10.28
CA GLY A 73 8.65 21.10 10.76
C GLY A 73 7.19 21.48 10.49
N ILE A 74 6.26 20.75 11.07
CA ILE A 74 4.81 20.93 10.93
C ILE A 74 4.33 21.92 12.01
N HIS A 75 3.94 23.11 11.63
CA HIS A 75 3.59 24.18 12.58
C HIS A 75 4.64 24.37 13.71
N GLY A 76 5.94 24.27 13.36
CA GLY A 76 7.05 24.42 14.31
C GLY A 76 7.46 23.14 15.04
N ARG A 77 6.77 22.01 14.83
CA ARG A 77 7.13 20.72 15.42
C ARG A 77 7.96 19.88 14.45
N LYS A 78 9.10 19.37 14.91
CA LYS A 78 9.94 18.45 14.13
C LYS A 78 9.35 17.05 14.15
N ILE A 79 9.45 16.32 13.04
CA ILE A 79 9.14 14.90 12.98
C ILE A 79 10.32 14.13 13.57
N LYS A 80 10.01 13.22 14.51
CA LYS A 80 10.92 12.17 15.01
C LYS A 80 10.40 10.83 14.52
N LEU A 81 11.15 10.19 13.63
CA LEU A 81 10.81 8.87 13.09
C LEU A 81 11.55 7.76 13.86
N ILE A 82 10.79 6.80 14.39
CA ILE A 82 11.30 5.59 15.06
C ILE A 82 11.05 4.41 14.12
N ALA A 83 12.11 3.68 13.78
CA ALA A 83 12.05 2.51 12.92
C ALA A 83 12.49 1.26 13.66
N GLU A 84 11.72 0.17 13.52
CA GLU A 84 12.04 -1.15 14.06
C GLU A 84 12.15 -2.18 12.93
N ASP A 85 13.07 -3.15 13.13
CA ASP A 85 13.27 -4.26 12.19
C ASP A 85 12.30 -5.41 12.50
N SER A 86 11.27 -5.59 11.68
CA SER A 86 10.35 -6.71 11.80
C SER A 86 10.84 -7.99 11.11
N GLN A 87 11.88 -7.92 10.28
CA GLN A 87 12.39 -9.05 9.48
C GLN A 87 11.30 -9.75 8.64
N TYR A 88 10.23 -9.02 8.27
CA TYR A 88 9.05 -9.57 7.61
C TYR A 88 8.38 -10.72 8.39
N ASP A 89 8.54 -10.72 9.72
CA ASP A 89 7.96 -11.69 10.65
C ASP A 89 6.80 -11.05 11.43
N PRO A 90 5.57 -11.64 11.37
CA PRO A 90 4.41 -11.10 12.05
C PRO A 90 4.57 -10.95 13.57
N LYS A 91 5.26 -11.90 14.24
CA LYS A 91 5.48 -11.84 15.70
C LYS A 91 6.39 -10.67 16.07
N LYS A 92 7.46 -10.45 15.29
CA LYS A 92 8.37 -9.31 15.50
C LYS A 92 7.66 -7.98 15.22
N ALA A 93 6.79 -7.91 14.21
CA ALA A 93 5.99 -6.73 13.93
C ALA A 93 5.04 -6.37 15.09
N VAL A 94 4.42 -7.38 15.72
CA VAL A 94 3.60 -7.18 16.93
C VAL A 94 4.45 -6.60 18.07
N LEU A 95 5.61 -7.20 18.36
CA LEU A 95 6.50 -6.71 19.41
C LEU A 95 7.02 -5.29 19.15
N ALA A 96 7.39 -4.99 17.91
CA ALA A 96 7.77 -3.64 17.50
C ALA A 96 6.64 -2.64 17.72
N SER A 97 5.41 -3.00 17.34
CA SER A 97 4.24 -2.13 17.52
C SER A 97 3.88 -1.92 18.99
N GLN A 98 3.96 -2.97 19.83
CA GLN A 98 3.80 -2.85 21.28
C GLN A 98 4.82 -1.87 21.89
N LYS A 99 6.11 -2.02 21.53
CA LYS A 99 7.15 -1.09 21.97
C LYS A 99 6.86 0.34 21.56
N MET A 100 6.47 0.58 20.30
CA MET A 100 6.17 1.91 19.78
C MET A 100 4.97 2.54 20.48
N VAL A 101 3.93 1.75 20.77
CA VAL A 101 2.73 2.24 21.49
C VAL A 101 3.03 2.51 22.96
N GLU A 102 3.66 1.55 23.65
CA GLU A 102 3.77 1.58 25.10
C GLU A 102 4.97 2.38 25.62
N LYS A 103 6.12 2.30 24.90
CA LYS A 103 7.37 2.95 25.33
C LYS A 103 7.66 4.23 24.56
N ASP A 104 7.63 4.13 23.24
CA ASP A 104 8.01 5.23 22.36
C ASP A 104 6.89 6.27 22.20
N LYS A 105 5.65 5.90 22.57
CA LYS A 105 4.46 6.77 22.54
C LYS A 105 4.25 7.41 21.17
N VAL A 106 4.32 6.63 20.09
CA VAL A 106 4.14 7.17 18.74
C VAL A 106 2.74 7.74 18.52
N PHE A 107 2.66 8.84 17.78
CA PHE A 107 1.41 9.47 17.41
C PHE A 107 0.68 8.70 16.30
N ALA A 108 1.43 8.22 15.32
CA ALA A 108 0.93 7.42 14.22
C ALA A 108 1.98 6.38 13.79
N MET A 109 1.51 5.23 13.32
CA MET A 109 2.31 4.27 12.57
C MET A 109 2.24 4.65 11.10
N VAL A 110 3.36 5.01 10.48
CA VAL A 110 3.44 5.46 9.09
C VAL A 110 4.24 4.48 8.24
N GLY A 111 3.72 4.07 7.11
CA GLY A 111 4.41 3.20 6.16
C GLY A 111 4.90 1.86 6.73
N PRO A 112 4.21 1.18 7.66
CA PRO A 112 4.64 -0.14 8.12
C PRO A 112 4.62 -1.13 6.96
N MET A 113 5.60 -2.06 6.91
CA MET A 113 5.84 -2.89 5.74
C MET A 113 5.27 -4.30 5.87
N GLY A 114 4.63 -4.74 4.76
CA GLY A 114 4.31 -6.14 4.49
C GLY A 114 2.92 -6.57 4.95
N SER A 115 2.17 -7.28 4.09
CA SER A 115 0.79 -7.65 4.39
C SER A 115 0.64 -8.47 5.67
N PRO A 116 1.41 -9.56 5.90
CA PRO A 116 1.26 -10.36 7.11
C PRO A 116 1.71 -9.62 8.38
N THR A 117 2.72 -8.77 8.30
CA THR A 117 3.26 -7.99 9.43
C THR A 117 2.34 -6.83 9.80
N VAL A 118 1.80 -6.14 8.80
CA VAL A 118 0.83 -5.04 8.98
C VAL A 118 -0.46 -5.56 9.56
N LEU A 119 -1.01 -6.66 9.03
CA LEU A 119 -2.23 -7.28 9.56
C LEU A 119 -2.06 -7.69 11.04
N ALA A 120 -0.97 -8.39 11.34
CA ALA A 120 -0.71 -8.88 12.70
C ALA A 120 -0.59 -7.76 13.75
N SER A 121 -0.13 -6.57 13.34
CA SER A 121 0.09 -5.43 14.25
C SER A 121 -1.12 -4.50 14.42
N GLN A 122 -2.18 -4.65 13.60
CA GLN A 122 -3.31 -3.72 13.58
C GLN A 122 -4.03 -3.60 14.93
N ASP A 123 -4.33 -4.73 15.58
CA ASP A 123 -5.07 -4.70 16.83
C ASP A 123 -4.32 -3.94 17.93
N VAL A 124 -3.00 -4.11 18.03
CA VAL A 124 -2.15 -3.36 18.96
C VAL A 124 -2.26 -1.85 18.76
N LEU A 125 -2.26 -1.41 17.51
CA LEU A 125 -2.35 0.01 17.16
C LEU A 125 -3.75 0.56 17.44
N PHE A 126 -4.78 -0.15 17.00
CA PHE A 126 -6.16 0.31 17.04
C PHE A 126 -6.71 0.35 18.47
N ASP A 127 -6.36 -0.61 19.33
CA ASP A 127 -6.71 -0.61 20.76
C ASP A 127 -6.11 0.60 21.49
N ALA A 128 -4.92 1.01 21.08
CA ALA A 128 -4.26 2.21 21.58
C ALA A 128 -4.78 3.53 20.94
N GLY A 129 -5.58 3.43 19.88
CA GLY A 129 -6.04 4.59 19.11
C GLY A 129 -4.97 5.18 18.22
N VAL A 130 -3.94 4.42 17.85
CA VAL A 130 -2.83 4.86 16.97
C VAL A 130 -3.22 4.62 15.51
N PRO A 131 -3.29 5.66 14.66
CA PRO A 131 -3.59 5.49 13.24
C PRO A 131 -2.48 4.71 12.52
N GLN A 132 -2.90 3.81 11.60
CA GLN A 132 -2.02 3.12 10.67
C GLN A 132 -2.15 3.78 9.30
N LEU A 133 -1.13 4.56 8.91
CA LEU A 133 -1.17 5.41 7.74
C LEU A 133 -0.22 4.91 6.66
N PHE A 134 -0.77 4.75 5.44
CA PHE A 134 -0.01 4.51 4.21
C PHE A 134 0.91 3.29 4.29
N PRO A 135 0.43 2.13 4.76
CA PRO A 135 1.26 0.94 4.90
C PRO A 135 1.82 0.50 3.55
N LEU A 136 3.01 -0.13 3.58
CA LEU A 136 3.64 -0.72 2.40
C LEU A 136 3.07 -2.11 2.14
N THR A 137 1.80 -2.12 1.95
CA THR A 137 0.96 -3.20 1.44
C THR A 137 -0.34 -2.61 0.92
N ALA A 138 -0.81 -3.13 -0.19
CA ALA A 138 -2.04 -2.68 -0.82
C ALA A 138 -3.18 -3.69 -0.64
N ALA A 139 -3.11 -4.52 0.41
CA ALA A 139 -4.14 -5.48 0.75
C ALA A 139 -5.40 -4.79 1.27
N GLU A 140 -6.57 -5.33 0.96
CA GLU A 140 -7.87 -4.72 1.24
C GLU A 140 -8.08 -4.36 2.73
N PHE A 141 -7.52 -5.13 3.65
CA PHE A 141 -7.62 -4.86 5.08
C PHE A 141 -6.97 -3.54 5.51
N THR A 142 -6.17 -2.88 4.66
CA THR A 142 -5.50 -1.60 4.97
C THR A 142 -6.37 -0.37 4.72
N PHE A 143 -7.50 -0.51 4.04
CA PHE A 143 -8.40 0.59 3.70
C PHE A 143 -9.89 0.24 3.79
N LYS A 144 -10.30 -1.01 3.56
CA LYS A 144 -11.68 -1.45 3.77
C LYS A 144 -11.94 -1.57 5.27
N PHE A 145 -12.97 -0.91 5.75
CA PHE A 145 -13.35 -0.93 7.16
C PHE A 145 -14.86 -1.16 7.34
N ASP A 146 -15.21 -1.81 8.45
CA ASP A 146 -16.59 -2.00 8.87
C ASP A 146 -17.04 -0.76 9.67
N PRO A 147 -18.07 0.00 9.23
CA PRO A 147 -18.60 1.13 9.99
C PRO A 147 -19.07 0.79 11.41
N LYS A 148 -19.35 -0.50 11.70
CA LYS A 148 -19.70 -0.98 13.03
C LYS A 148 -18.49 -1.14 13.96
N LYS A 149 -17.28 -1.07 13.41
CA LYS A 149 -16.00 -1.17 14.14
C LYS A 149 -15.27 0.17 14.08
N PRO A 150 -15.57 1.11 14.95
CA PRO A 150 -15.09 2.50 14.84
C PRO A 150 -13.58 2.61 14.81
N GLN A 151 -12.83 1.67 15.43
CA GLN A 151 -11.37 1.69 15.44
C GLN A 151 -10.75 1.30 14.07
N GLU A 152 -11.49 0.59 13.22
CA GLU A 152 -11.03 0.30 11.88
C GLU A 152 -10.96 1.55 10.96
N ARG A 153 -11.58 2.68 11.36
CA ARG A 153 -11.38 3.98 10.67
C ARG A 153 -9.97 4.54 10.78
N LEU A 154 -9.11 3.99 11.62
CA LEU A 154 -7.74 4.46 11.83
C LEU A 154 -6.76 4.03 10.73
N LYS A 155 -7.22 3.41 9.64
CA LYS A 155 -6.39 2.90 8.55
C LYS A 155 -6.63 3.64 7.24
N PHE A 156 -5.53 4.05 6.57
CA PHE A 156 -5.55 4.74 5.27
C PHE A 156 -4.46 4.20 4.37
N SER A 157 -4.76 3.94 3.09
CA SER A 157 -3.82 3.41 2.11
C SER A 157 -3.68 4.33 0.91
N ASN A 158 -2.44 4.63 0.54
CA ASN A 158 -2.10 5.40 -0.66
C ASN A 158 -1.44 4.56 -1.76
N LEU A 159 -1.36 3.25 -1.58
CA LEU A 159 -0.87 2.34 -2.61
C LEU A 159 -2.01 1.80 -3.48
N LEU A 160 -1.65 1.40 -4.69
CA LEU A 160 -2.55 0.78 -5.65
C LEU A 160 -3.03 -0.58 -5.12
N PRO A 161 -4.34 -0.82 -4.91
CA PRO A 161 -4.85 -2.02 -4.25
C PRO A 161 -4.58 -3.28 -5.07
N TYR A 162 -4.21 -4.37 -4.40
CA TYR A 162 -3.81 -5.61 -5.07
C TYR A 162 -4.94 -6.26 -5.86
N VAL A 163 -6.15 -6.32 -5.31
CA VAL A 163 -7.30 -6.97 -5.97
C VAL A 163 -7.65 -6.22 -7.26
N GLU A 164 -7.91 -4.92 -7.15
CA GLU A 164 -8.38 -4.09 -8.25
C GLU A 164 -7.30 -3.95 -9.33
N SER A 165 -6.05 -3.72 -8.95
CA SER A 165 -4.95 -3.59 -9.91
C SER A 165 -4.65 -4.91 -10.63
N THR A 166 -4.72 -6.04 -9.92
CA THR A 166 -4.60 -7.35 -10.54
C THR A 166 -5.72 -7.59 -11.55
N ARG A 167 -6.96 -7.26 -11.19
CA ARG A 167 -8.09 -7.36 -12.13
C ARG A 167 -7.88 -6.51 -13.38
N ALA A 168 -7.51 -5.24 -13.22
CA ALA A 168 -7.26 -4.33 -14.34
C ALA A 168 -6.10 -4.83 -15.24
N GLY A 169 -4.98 -5.22 -14.64
CA GLY A 169 -3.81 -5.72 -15.37
C GLY A 169 -4.09 -7.04 -16.09
N VAL A 170 -4.72 -8.01 -15.43
CA VAL A 170 -5.09 -9.30 -16.05
C VAL A 170 -6.08 -9.08 -17.18
N LYS A 171 -7.14 -8.28 -16.98
CA LYS A 171 -8.09 -7.93 -18.04
C LYS A 171 -7.37 -7.39 -19.26
N TYR A 172 -6.56 -6.35 -19.09
CA TYR A 172 -5.81 -5.74 -20.20
C TYR A 172 -4.92 -6.74 -20.92
N MET A 173 -4.13 -7.55 -20.19
CA MET A 173 -3.20 -8.49 -20.79
C MET A 173 -3.93 -9.62 -21.53
N VAL A 174 -5.02 -10.14 -21.00
CA VAL A 174 -5.83 -11.19 -21.64
C VAL A 174 -6.50 -10.65 -22.91
N GLU A 175 -7.09 -9.46 -22.88
CA GLU A 175 -7.72 -8.84 -24.05
C GLU A 175 -6.69 -8.53 -25.15
N TRP A 176 -5.49 -8.08 -24.77
CA TRP A 176 -4.42 -7.71 -25.71
C TRP A 176 -3.68 -8.92 -26.28
N LYS A 177 -3.21 -9.82 -25.41
CA LYS A 177 -2.36 -10.95 -25.80
C LYS A 177 -3.12 -12.21 -26.17
N LYS A 178 -4.39 -12.31 -25.75
CA LYS A 178 -5.31 -13.43 -26.03
C LYS A 178 -4.72 -14.80 -25.66
N PRO A 179 -4.18 -14.98 -24.43
CA PRO A 179 -3.66 -16.25 -23.98
C PRO A 179 -4.77 -17.30 -23.92
N LYS A 180 -4.42 -18.57 -24.15
CA LYS A 180 -5.34 -19.70 -24.07
C LYS A 180 -5.36 -20.34 -22.68
N ALA A 181 -4.22 -20.31 -21.98
CA ALA A 181 -4.01 -20.95 -20.68
C ALA A 181 -3.35 -19.97 -19.70
N VAL A 182 -4.18 -19.33 -18.89
CA VAL A 182 -3.73 -18.32 -17.89
C VAL A 182 -3.50 -19.01 -16.54
N CYS A 183 -2.33 -18.79 -15.97
CA CYS A 183 -1.86 -19.42 -14.74
C CYS A 183 -1.39 -18.40 -13.73
N ILE A 184 -1.21 -18.85 -12.47
CA ILE A 184 -0.70 -18.02 -11.39
C ILE A 184 0.26 -18.78 -10.49
N MET A 185 1.35 -18.09 -10.06
CA MET A 185 2.10 -18.45 -8.86
C MET A 185 2.05 -17.29 -7.87
N TYR A 186 1.69 -17.55 -6.60
CA TYR A 186 1.58 -16.50 -5.59
C TYR A 186 2.13 -16.93 -4.23
N GLN A 187 2.53 -15.93 -3.43
CA GLN A 187 3.00 -16.14 -2.05
C GLN A 187 1.84 -16.61 -1.17
N ASP A 188 2.02 -17.70 -0.43
CA ASP A 188 0.99 -18.28 0.44
C ASP A 188 0.89 -17.49 1.75
N ASP A 189 0.35 -16.27 1.65
CA ASP A 189 0.01 -15.38 2.76
C ASP A 189 -1.00 -14.29 2.31
N GLU A 190 -1.25 -13.27 3.15
CA GLU A 190 -2.24 -12.22 2.93
C GLU A 190 -1.96 -11.41 1.65
N TYR A 191 -0.68 -11.22 1.29
CA TYR A 191 -0.32 -10.55 0.04
C TYR A 191 -0.75 -11.37 -1.18
N GLY A 192 -0.27 -12.60 -1.25
CA GLY A 192 -0.53 -13.45 -2.40
C GLY A 192 -2.01 -13.82 -2.54
N LYS A 193 -2.75 -13.95 -1.42
CA LYS A 193 -4.20 -14.17 -1.45
C LYS A 193 -4.94 -13.01 -2.10
N ASN A 194 -4.60 -11.76 -1.80
CA ASN A 194 -5.21 -10.60 -2.46
C ASN A 194 -4.94 -10.58 -3.98
N VAL A 195 -3.73 -10.95 -4.41
CA VAL A 195 -3.40 -11.10 -5.84
C VAL A 195 -4.20 -12.24 -6.48
N PHE A 196 -4.31 -13.38 -5.78
CA PHE A 196 -5.09 -14.54 -6.23
C PHE A 196 -6.59 -14.22 -6.34
N ASP A 197 -7.13 -13.47 -5.38
CA ASP A 197 -8.53 -13.03 -5.39
C ASP A 197 -8.82 -12.13 -6.61
N GLY A 198 -7.96 -11.14 -6.86
CA GLY A 198 -8.08 -10.29 -8.04
C GLY A 198 -7.98 -11.08 -9.35
N PHE A 199 -7.05 -12.01 -9.43
CA PHE A 199 -6.88 -12.92 -10.57
C PHE A 199 -8.14 -13.75 -10.82
N THR A 200 -8.63 -14.44 -9.78
CA THR A 200 -9.79 -15.32 -9.88
C THR A 200 -11.06 -14.56 -10.22
N GLN A 201 -11.31 -13.40 -9.56
CA GLN A 201 -12.44 -12.54 -9.85
C GLN A 201 -12.43 -12.09 -11.32
N GLN A 202 -11.24 -11.71 -11.84
CA GLN A 202 -11.15 -11.25 -13.23
C GLN A 202 -11.35 -12.37 -14.24
N LEU A 203 -10.76 -13.53 -14.04
CA LEU A 203 -10.99 -14.68 -14.92
C LEU A 203 -12.47 -15.08 -14.93
N ASN A 204 -13.12 -15.14 -13.75
CA ASN A 204 -14.55 -15.42 -13.64
C ASN A 204 -15.41 -14.41 -14.42
N ALA A 205 -15.10 -13.11 -14.32
CA ALA A 205 -15.77 -12.05 -15.06
C ALA A 205 -15.62 -12.22 -16.58
N MET A 206 -14.51 -12.79 -17.04
CA MET A 206 -14.24 -13.12 -18.45
C MET A 206 -14.69 -14.54 -18.84
N LYS A 207 -15.38 -15.27 -17.94
CA LYS A 207 -15.82 -16.66 -18.14
C LYS A 207 -14.65 -17.62 -18.45
N MET A 208 -13.47 -17.33 -17.90
CA MET A 208 -12.28 -18.15 -17.99
C MET A 208 -12.01 -18.86 -16.67
N LYS A 209 -11.19 -19.92 -16.73
CA LYS A 209 -10.68 -20.63 -15.56
C LYS A 209 -9.15 -20.58 -15.57
N ALA A 210 -8.54 -20.57 -14.39
CA ALA A 210 -7.11 -20.75 -14.26
C ALA A 210 -6.71 -22.15 -14.77
N ALA A 211 -5.71 -22.21 -15.66
CA ALA A 211 -5.17 -23.48 -16.15
C ALA A 211 -4.26 -24.14 -15.09
N SER A 212 -3.54 -23.33 -14.32
CA SER A 212 -2.71 -23.80 -13.19
C SER A 212 -2.68 -22.75 -12.08
N VAL A 213 -2.70 -23.25 -10.84
CA VAL A 213 -2.55 -22.45 -9.62
C VAL A 213 -1.45 -23.09 -8.77
N THR A 214 -0.41 -22.32 -8.49
CA THR A 214 0.72 -22.76 -7.64
C THR A 214 1.03 -21.70 -6.58
N THR A 215 1.64 -22.14 -5.49
CA THR A 215 2.03 -21.27 -4.38
C THR A 215 3.47 -21.49 -3.96
N TYR A 216 3.99 -20.55 -3.18
CA TYR A 216 5.27 -20.70 -2.49
C TYR A 216 5.21 -20.09 -1.09
N LYS A 217 6.04 -20.57 -0.16
CA LYS A 217 6.18 -20.00 1.18
C LYS A 217 7.16 -18.85 1.18
N ARG A 218 6.95 -17.86 2.05
CA ARG A 218 7.92 -16.76 2.26
C ARG A 218 9.31 -17.33 2.51
N GLY A 219 10.30 -16.77 1.82
CA GLY A 219 11.68 -17.21 1.94
C GLY A 219 12.05 -18.44 1.10
N ALA A 220 11.13 -19.02 0.34
CA ALA A 220 11.46 -20.09 -0.61
C ALA A 220 12.53 -19.65 -1.62
N SER A 221 13.37 -20.59 -2.04
CA SER A 221 14.47 -20.36 -3.00
C SER A 221 14.47 -21.31 -4.20
N ASP A 222 13.65 -22.34 -4.17
CA ASP A 222 13.47 -23.31 -5.28
C ASP A 222 12.04 -23.21 -5.81
N PHE A 223 11.90 -23.06 -7.14
CA PHE A 223 10.64 -22.91 -7.86
C PHE A 223 10.54 -23.89 -9.02
N SER A 224 11.39 -24.92 -9.04
CA SER A 224 11.47 -25.91 -10.11
C SER A 224 10.15 -26.69 -10.29
N ALA A 225 9.53 -27.08 -9.16
CA ALA A 225 8.26 -27.79 -9.16
C ALA A 225 7.12 -26.92 -9.74
N GLN A 226 7.05 -25.64 -9.38
CA GLN A 226 6.04 -24.72 -9.89
C GLN A 226 6.23 -24.47 -11.39
N ALA A 227 7.47 -24.25 -11.84
CA ALA A 227 7.79 -24.08 -13.26
C ALA A 227 7.43 -25.33 -14.09
N ALA A 228 7.80 -26.52 -13.61
CA ALA A 228 7.47 -27.79 -14.26
C ALA A 228 5.97 -28.02 -14.35
N LYS A 229 5.23 -27.77 -13.26
CA LYS A 229 3.77 -27.91 -13.26
C LYS A 229 3.10 -26.96 -14.26
N MET A 230 3.43 -25.67 -14.24
CA MET A 230 2.85 -24.70 -15.17
C MET A 230 3.18 -25.01 -16.63
N LYS A 231 4.38 -25.54 -16.91
CA LYS A 231 4.74 -26.01 -18.25
C LYS A 231 3.88 -27.22 -18.64
N SER A 232 3.71 -28.21 -17.77
CA SER A 232 2.87 -29.40 -18.05
C SER A 232 1.40 -29.04 -18.24
N ASP A 233 0.90 -28.00 -17.56
CA ASP A 233 -0.46 -27.47 -17.71
C ASP A 233 -0.60 -26.53 -18.93
N SER A 234 0.43 -26.47 -19.79
CA SER A 234 0.47 -25.67 -21.04
C SER A 234 0.20 -24.18 -20.84
N CYS A 235 0.60 -23.61 -19.71
CA CYS A 235 0.45 -22.18 -19.43
C CYS A 235 1.15 -21.32 -20.51
N ASP A 236 0.42 -20.39 -21.11
CA ASP A 236 0.97 -19.43 -22.08
C ASP A 236 1.01 -18.00 -21.55
N MET A 237 0.35 -17.73 -20.41
CA MET A 237 0.48 -16.52 -19.59
C MET A 237 0.52 -16.90 -18.10
N VAL A 238 1.48 -16.35 -17.36
CA VAL A 238 1.62 -16.57 -15.91
C VAL A 238 1.58 -15.22 -15.18
N LEU A 239 0.60 -15.07 -14.27
CA LEU A 239 0.62 -14.00 -13.28
C LEU A 239 1.53 -14.40 -12.12
N MET A 240 2.44 -13.52 -11.75
CA MET A 240 3.38 -13.70 -10.65
C MET A 240 2.97 -12.80 -9.47
N GLY A 241 2.29 -13.38 -8.47
CA GLY A 241 2.07 -12.78 -7.15
C GLY A 241 3.31 -12.95 -6.27
N THR A 242 4.46 -12.49 -6.77
CA THR A 242 5.80 -12.71 -6.21
C THR A 242 6.45 -11.39 -5.82
N VAL A 243 7.59 -11.45 -5.14
CA VAL A 243 8.50 -10.35 -4.92
C VAL A 243 9.78 -10.54 -5.75
N ILE A 244 10.87 -9.83 -5.45
CA ILE A 244 12.03 -9.74 -6.36
C ILE A 244 12.71 -11.09 -6.63
N ARG A 245 13.16 -11.77 -5.56
CA ARG A 245 13.93 -13.01 -5.66
C ARG A 245 13.10 -14.14 -6.29
N GLU A 246 11.87 -14.25 -5.90
CA GLU A 246 10.94 -15.30 -6.33
C GLU A 246 10.56 -15.12 -7.82
N THR A 247 10.42 -13.87 -8.27
CA THR A 247 10.19 -13.54 -9.70
C THR A 247 11.38 -14.03 -10.55
N ILE A 248 12.60 -13.61 -10.19
CA ILE A 248 13.81 -13.98 -10.93
C ILE A 248 14.05 -15.49 -10.86
N GLY A 249 13.85 -16.08 -9.67
CA GLY A 249 14.02 -17.52 -9.46
C GLY A 249 13.06 -18.36 -10.29
N LEU A 250 11.78 -18.02 -10.32
CA LEU A 250 10.79 -18.73 -11.15
C LEU A 250 11.15 -18.64 -12.65
N MET A 251 11.49 -17.45 -13.13
CA MET A 251 11.86 -17.24 -14.54
C MET A 251 13.15 -18.01 -14.89
N ALA A 252 14.10 -18.11 -13.96
CA ALA A 252 15.32 -18.89 -14.13
C ALA A 252 15.03 -20.40 -14.26
N GLU A 253 14.17 -20.95 -13.37
CA GLU A 253 13.77 -22.36 -13.45
C GLU A 253 12.98 -22.65 -14.74
N ALA A 254 12.09 -21.76 -15.13
CA ALA A 254 11.35 -21.87 -16.38
C ALA A 254 12.29 -21.90 -17.60
N LYS A 255 13.31 -21.04 -17.64
CA LYS A 255 14.32 -21.01 -18.72
C LYS A 255 15.07 -22.33 -18.83
N LYS A 256 15.47 -22.96 -17.72
CA LYS A 256 16.20 -24.24 -17.72
C LYS A 256 15.42 -25.34 -18.41
N ILE A 257 14.09 -25.34 -18.31
CA ILE A 257 13.21 -26.33 -18.91
C ILE A 257 12.60 -25.89 -20.25
N GLY A 258 13.00 -24.75 -20.81
CA GLY A 258 12.46 -24.21 -22.06
C GLY A 258 10.98 -23.80 -21.96
N PHE A 259 10.56 -23.26 -20.81
CA PHE A 259 9.21 -22.73 -20.57
C PHE A 259 9.25 -21.20 -20.66
N ALA A 260 8.55 -20.62 -21.65
CA ALA A 260 8.62 -19.17 -21.96
C ALA A 260 7.20 -18.60 -22.19
N PRO A 261 6.35 -18.51 -21.16
CA PRO A 261 5.03 -17.91 -21.25
C PRO A 261 5.14 -16.37 -21.28
N ILE A 262 4.00 -15.69 -21.46
CA ILE A 262 3.89 -14.27 -21.16
C ILE A 262 3.95 -14.10 -19.65
N TRP A 263 4.93 -13.38 -19.14
CA TRP A 263 5.10 -13.10 -17.73
C TRP A 263 4.43 -11.78 -17.35
N LEU A 264 3.55 -11.78 -16.35
CA LEU A 264 2.94 -10.60 -15.77
C LEU A 264 3.19 -10.59 -14.26
N GLY A 265 3.95 -9.62 -13.75
CA GLY A 265 4.14 -9.42 -12.32
C GLY A 265 3.03 -8.59 -11.69
N ALA A 266 2.63 -8.93 -10.46
CA ALA A 266 1.84 -8.03 -9.61
C ALA A 266 2.66 -6.77 -9.23
N THR A 267 2.03 -5.78 -8.60
CA THR A 267 2.67 -4.48 -8.32
C THR A 267 4.03 -4.56 -7.60
N PRO A 268 4.31 -5.51 -6.66
CA PRO A 268 5.63 -5.63 -6.03
C PRO A 268 6.76 -6.08 -6.97
N VAL A 269 6.44 -6.54 -8.18
CA VAL A 269 7.44 -6.90 -9.21
C VAL A 269 7.94 -5.66 -9.96
N ASN A 270 7.18 -4.57 -9.98
CA ASN A 270 7.54 -3.34 -10.70
C ASN A 270 8.56 -2.50 -9.91
N VAL A 271 9.79 -2.98 -9.84
CA VAL A 271 10.89 -2.35 -9.10
C VAL A 271 12.19 -2.40 -9.90
N LEU A 272 13.13 -1.47 -9.63
CA LEU A 272 14.39 -1.37 -10.37
C LEU A 272 15.29 -2.59 -10.21
N GLU A 273 15.20 -3.28 -9.10
CA GLU A 273 15.99 -4.48 -8.78
C GLU A 273 15.68 -5.64 -9.72
N ILE A 274 14.47 -5.72 -10.28
CA ILE A 274 14.11 -6.78 -11.22
C ILE A 274 14.98 -6.71 -12.49
N PRO A 275 15.01 -5.62 -13.29
CA PRO A 275 15.90 -5.57 -14.42
C PRO A 275 17.38 -5.51 -14.02
N ALA A 276 17.75 -4.89 -12.91
CA ALA A 276 19.14 -4.81 -12.47
C ALA A 276 19.76 -6.16 -12.14
N LEU A 277 19.01 -7.05 -11.46
CA LEU A 277 19.49 -8.37 -11.03
C LEU A 277 19.17 -9.46 -12.07
N GLY A 278 18.00 -9.38 -12.71
CA GLY A 278 17.53 -10.38 -13.66
C GLY A 278 18.13 -10.23 -15.06
N LYS A 279 18.63 -9.02 -15.42
CA LYS A 279 19.27 -8.71 -16.71
C LYS A 279 18.43 -9.26 -17.90
N GLU A 280 19.06 -9.94 -18.84
CA GLU A 280 18.42 -10.52 -20.03
C GLU A 280 17.36 -11.58 -19.69
N LEU A 281 17.41 -12.17 -18.49
CA LEU A 281 16.42 -13.16 -18.09
C LEU A 281 15.00 -12.57 -17.98
N VAL A 282 14.92 -11.30 -17.56
CA VAL A 282 13.64 -10.60 -17.32
C VAL A 282 13.27 -9.66 -18.45
N GLU A 283 14.03 -9.64 -19.55
CA GLU A 283 13.68 -8.84 -20.73
C GLU A 283 12.32 -9.28 -21.28
N GLY A 284 11.44 -8.33 -21.54
CA GLY A 284 10.07 -8.60 -21.99
C GLY A 284 9.04 -8.89 -20.87
N LEU A 285 9.46 -9.02 -19.61
CA LEU A 285 8.56 -9.16 -18.46
C LEU A 285 7.62 -7.95 -18.35
N TYR A 286 6.32 -8.19 -18.23
CA TYR A 286 5.32 -7.19 -17.88
C TYR A 286 5.11 -7.11 -16.38
N ALA A 287 4.74 -5.93 -15.88
CA ALA A 287 4.28 -5.78 -14.51
C ALA A 287 3.16 -4.74 -14.40
N ILE A 288 2.27 -4.98 -13.43
CA ILE A 288 1.26 -4.03 -12.98
C ILE A 288 1.99 -2.94 -12.18
N ALA A 289 1.65 -1.67 -12.42
CA ALA A 289 2.32 -0.52 -11.83
C ALA A 289 1.31 0.54 -11.39
N GLY A 290 1.67 1.34 -10.38
CA GLY A 290 0.87 2.46 -9.89
C GLY A 290 1.42 3.84 -10.30
N PHE A 291 2.70 3.91 -10.72
CA PHE A 291 3.36 5.15 -11.13
C PHE A 291 4.58 4.85 -12.02
N ILE A 292 5.13 5.87 -12.65
CA ILE A 292 6.34 5.76 -13.47
C ILE A 292 7.56 5.86 -12.55
N ILE A 293 8.45 4.85 -12.62
CA ILE A 293 9.68 4.82 -11.82
C ILE A 293 10.63 5.93 -12.29
N PRO A 294 11.09 6.82 -11.40
CA PRO A 294 12.06 7.84 -11.77
C PRO A 294 13.46 7.24 -11.94
N TYR A 295 14.13 7.55 -13.06
CA TYR A 295 15.54 7.27 -13.26
C TYR A 295 16.34 8.56 -13.14
N ARG A 296 17.39 8.57 -12.30
CA ARG A 296 18.17 9.78 -12.00
C ARG A 296 18.77 10.45 -13.25
N ASP A 297 19.22 9.65 -14.21
CA ASP A 297 19.85 10.14 -15.46
C ASP A 297 18.87 10.81 -16.44
N THR A 298 17.57 10.48 -16.35
CA THR A 298 16.54 11.05 -17.24
C THR A 298 15.54 11.97 -16.51
N SER A 299 15.57 12.03 -15.18
CA SER A 299 14.71 12.91 -14.40
C SER A 299 15.05 14.38 -14.56
N THR A 300 14.06 15.25 -14.43
CA THR A 300 14.18 16.72 -14.53
C THR A 300 13.51 17.41 -13.35
N GLY A 301 13.72 18.71 -13.19
CA GLY A 301 13.03 19.55 -12.19
C GLY A 301 13.17 19.04 -10.76
N ALA A 302 12.06 19.03 -10.02
CA ALA A 302 12.02 18.62 -8.61
C ALA A 302 12.41 17.14 -8.41
N VAL A 303 12.02 16.26 -9.35
CA VAL A 303 12.40 14.85 -9.30
C VAL A 303 13.90 14.67 -9.41
N LYS A 304 14.57 15.41 -10.31
CA LYS A 304 16.03 15.40 -10.43
C LYS A 304 16.71 15.84 -9.13
N ALA A 305 16.25 16.95 -8.56
CA ALA A 305 16.78 17.45 -7.29
C ALA A 305 16.63 16.42 -6.15
N TRP A 306 15.49 15.76 -6.08
CA TRP A 306 15.24 14.69 -5.10
C TRP A 306 16.16 13.48 -5.33
N CYS A 307 16.34 13.05 -6.57
CA CYS A 307 17.25 11.95 -6.91
C CYS A 307 18.70 12.25 -6.49
N GLU A 308 19.18 13.49 -6.74
CA GLU A 308 20.53 13.90 -6.35
C GLU A 308 20.67 13.99 -4.82
N ALA A 309 19.67 14.51 -4.11
CA ALA A 309 19.67 14.55 -2.66
C ALA A 309 19.72 13.13 -2.05
N TYR A 310 18.92 12.21 -2.58
CA TYR A 310 18.92 10.80 -2.16
C TYR A 310 20.29 10.15 -2.38
N PHE A 311 20.82 10.27 -3.60
CA PHE A 311 22.13 9.71 -3.94
C PHE A 311 23.26 10.31 -3.09
N LYS A 312 23.26 11.61 -2.90
CA LYS A 312 24.24 12.32 -2.04
C LYS A 312 24.20 11.80 -0.60
N LYS A 313 23.01 11.54 -0.06
CA LYS A 313 22.86 11.11 1.34
C LYS A 313 23.20 9.63 1.56
N PHE A 314 22.78 8.76 0.65
CA PHE A 314 22.84 7.31 0.87
C PHE A 314 23.87 6.58 0.01
N GLY A 315 24.45 7.23 -1.03
CA GLY A 315 25.47 6.64 -1.92
C GLY A 315 24.93 5.56 -2.87
N ILE A 316 23.58 5.41 -2.96
CA ILE A 316 22.91 4.44 -3.82
C ILE A 316 21.90 5.13 -4.72
N GLU A 317 21.61 4.53 -5.89
CA GLU A 317 20.60 5.07 -6.79
C GLU A 317 19.21 5.05 -6.14
N PRO A 318 18.42 6.14 -6.27
CA PRO A 318 17.05 6.14 -5.82
C PRO A 318 16.21 5.14 -6.61
N ASN A 319 15.28 4.48 -5.96
CA ASN A 319 14.39 3.49 -6.56
C ASN A 319 12.92 3.76 -6.20
N SER A 320 12.01 2.95 -6.73
CA SER A 320 10.57 3.09 -6.47
C SER A 320 10.22 2.97 -4.99
N GLN A 321 10.93 2.14 -4.25
CA GLN A 321 10.72 1.95 -2.82
C GLN A 321 11.07 3.22 -2.04
N ALA A 322 12.16 3.89 -2.40
CA ALA A 322 12.56 5.18 -1.83
C ALA A 322 11.52 6.27 -2.11
N VAL A 323 10.94 6.30 -3.33
CA VAL A 323 9.83 7.21 -3.69
C VAL A 323 8.63 6.97 -2.78
N ILE A 324 8.23 5.71 -2.59
CA ILE A 324 7.11 5.36 -1.72
C ILE A 324 7.38 5.83 -0.29
N GLY A 325 8.55 5.52 0.27
CA GLY A 325 8.94 5.94 1.61
C GLY A 325 8.90 7.46 1.80
N TYR A 326 9.46 8.20 0.85
CA TYR A 326 9.38 9.67 0.86
C TYR A 326 7.94 10.17 0.82
N ASN A 327 7.11 9.62 -0.07
CA ASN A 327 5.70 10.01 -0.20
C ASN A 327 4.87 9.69 1.05
N VAL A 328 5.18 8.63 1.79
CA VAL A 328 4.54 8.33 3.09
C VAL A 328 4.69 9.50 4.04
N VAL A 329 5.91 10.03 4.19
CA VAL A 329 6.20 11.15 5.09
C VAL A 329 5.59 12.45 4.58
N MET A 330 5.71 12.73 3.29
CA MET A 330 5.19 13.96 2.69
C MET A 330 3.66 14.01 2.71
N THR A 331 2.99 12.86 2.51
CA THR A 331 1.53 12.74 2.64
C THR A 331 1.10 12.97 4.08
N PHE A 332 1.79 12.35 5.06
CA PHE A 332 1.52 12.62 6.47
C PHE A 332 1.68 14.11 6.80
N ALA A 333 2.79 14.73 6.38
CA ALA A 333 3.06 16.13 6.64
C ALA A 333 1.97 17.05 6.06
N HIS A 334 1.51 16.78 4.83
CA HIS A 334 0.42 17.52 4.20
C HIS A 334 -0.88 17.48 5.04
N TYR A 335 -1.33 16.30 5.46
CA TYR A 335 -2.56 16.19 6.23
C TYR A 335 -2.41 16.68 7.68
N ALA A 336 -1.23 16.58 8.28
CA ALA A 336 -0.93 17.14 9.59
C ALA A 336 -0.89 18.70 9.56
N GLU A 337 -0.40 19.30 8.47
CA GLU A 337 -0.51 20.73 8.21
C GLU A 337 -1.98 21.17 8.08
N LEU A 338 -2.78 20.44 7.31
CA LEU A 338 -4.23 20.70 7.16
C LEU A 338 -5.00 20.56 8.48
N ALA A 339 -4.54 19.71 9.39
CA ALA A 339 -5.15 19.56 10.72
C ALA A 339 -4.94 20.79 11.63
N GLY A 340 -3.99 21.66 11.26
CA GLY A 340 -3.78 22.97 11.89
C GLY A 340 -2.83 22.95 13.09
N LYS A 341 -2.54 24.15 13.62
CA LYS A 341 -1.55 24.35 14.68
C LYS A 341 -1.88 23.55 15.96
N ASP A 342 -3.15 23.39 16.29
CA ASP A 342 -3.61 22.62 17.46
C ASP A 342 -3.83 21.16 17.07
N LEU A 343 -2.84 20.52 16.47
CA LEU A 343 -2.88 19.14 16.01
C LEU A 343 -3.28 18.19 17.14
N THR A 344 -4.29 17.36 16.87
CA THR A 344 -4.71 16.22 17.70
C THR A 344 -4.99 15.03 16.79
N GLY A 345 -5.07 13.82 17.33
CA GLY A 345 -5.43 12.64 16.55
C GLY A 345 -6.76 12.80 15.83
N GLN A 346 -7.77 13.36 16.51
CA GLN A 346 -9.08 13.60 15.88
C GLN A 346 -9.02 14.64 14.75
N LYS A 347 -8.22 15.70 14.89
CA LYS A 347 -8.03 16.69 13.83
C LYS A 347 -7.28 16.11 12.64
N LEU A 348 -6.28 15.25 12.88
CA LEU A 348 -5.60 14.51 11.81
C LEU A 348 -6.58 13.62 11.05
N LEU A 349 -7.41 12.84 11.75
CA LEU A 349 -8.43 12.00 11.12
C LEU A 349 -9.41 12.83 10.27
N THR A 350 -9.89 13.95 10.81
CA THR A 350 -10.75 14.90 10.08
C THR A 350 -10.07 15.47 8.84
N ALA A 351 -8.78 15.81 8.93
CA ALA A 351 -8.00 16.30 7.80
C ALA A 351 -7.83 15.23 6.71
N LEU A 352 -7.52 14.00 7.10
CA LEU A 352 -7.44 12.85 6.19
C LEU A 352 -8.76 12.62 5.45
N GLU A 353 -9.89 12.68 6.14
CA GLU A 353 -11.23 12.44 5.58
C GLU A 353 -11.82 13.68 4.85
N SER A 354 -11.11 14.79 4.80
CA SER A 354 -11.62 16.08 4.28
C SER A 354 -11.86 16.13 2.78
N GLY A 355 -11.39 15.14 2.03
CA GLY A 355 -11.42 15.16 0.57
C GLY A 355 -10.40 16.10 -0.08
N LYS A 356 -9.49 16.71 0.68
CA LYS A 356 -8.40 17.52 0.14
C LYS A 356 -7.37 16.63 -0.53
N GLU A 357 -6.83 17.10 -1.66
CA GLU A 357 -5.87 16.36 -2.46
C GLU A 357 -4.43 16.70 -2.05
N TYR A 358 -3.59 15.67 -1.99
CA TYR A 358 -2.14 15.80 -1.99
C TYR A 358 -1.59 15.36 -3.35
N LYS A 359 -0.71 16.14 -3.94
CA LYS A 359 0.02 15.82 -5.18
C LYS A 359 1.50 15.78 -4.88
N ASP A 360 2.13 14.67 -5.23
CA ASP A 360 3.58 14.51 -5.07
C ASP A 360 4.35 15.15 -6.24
N ILE A 361 5.68 15.13 -6.12
CA ILE A 361 6.58 15.64 -7.16
C ILE A 361 6.81 14.64 -8.31
N PHE A 362 6.39 13.38 -8.15
CA PHE A 362 6.67 12.29 -9.10
C PHE A 362 5.58 12.11 -10.16
N GLY A 363 4.49 12.88 -10.06
CA GLY A 363 3.35 12.76 -10.98
C GLY A 363 2.50 11.52 -10.73
N SER A 364 2.51 10.97 -9.51
CA SER A 364 1.57 9.93 -9.12
C SER A 364 0.13 10.44 -9.13
N PRO A 365 -0.88 9.57 -9.26
CA PRO A 365 -2.27 9.98 -9.08
C PRO A 365 -2.46 10.70 -7.74
N PRO A 366 -3.26 11.78 -7.70
CA PRO A 366 -3.46 12.54 -6.46
C PRO A 366 -3.99 11.66 -5.32
N THR A 367 -3.40 11.80 -4.15
CA THR A 367 -3.87 11.15 -2.92
C THR A 367 -5.04 11.92 -2.34
N LYS A 368 -6.16 11.23 -2.13
CA LYS A 368 -7.39 11.82 -1.60
C LYS A 368 -8.20 10.78 -0.85
N PHE A 369 -8.68 11.14 0.33
CA PHE A 369 -9.51 10.28 1.17
C PHE A 369 -10.81 10.97 1.56
N SER A 370 -11.81 10.20 2.00
CA SER A 370 -13.06 10.71 2.54
C SER A 370 -13.51 9.85 3.73
N ALA A 371 -14.53 10.28 4.46
CA ALA A 371 -15.08 9.51 5.59
C ALA A 371 -15.61 8.11 5.21
N THR A 372 -15.81 7.84 3.93
CA THR A 372 -16.31 6.55 3.41
C THR A 372 -15.32 5.83 2.51
N ASN A 373 -14.19 6.47 2.17
CA ASN A 373 -13.16 5.87 1.31
C ASN A 373 -11.77 6.26 1.82
N HIS A 374 -11.04 5.27 2.35
CA HIS A 374 -9.68 5.40 2.85
C HIS A 374 -8.62 4.87 1.88
N LEU A 375 -8.97 4.70 0.61
CA LEU A 375 -8.08 4.35 -0.49
C LEU A 375 -7.83 5.55 -1.39
N ALA A 376 -6.56 5.87 -1.67
CA ALA A 376 -6.19 7.06 -2.44
C ALA A 376 -6.47 6.93 -3.94
N THR A 377 -6.13 5.79 -4.55
CA THR A 377 -6.19 5.60 -6.01
C THR A 377 -6.46 4.17 -6.42
N THR A 378 -7.08 4.00 -7.59
CA THR A 378 -7.24 2.72 -8.29
C THR A 378 -6.68 2.78 -9.72
N ILE A 379 -6.04 3.89 -10.11
CA ILE A 379 -5.47 4.05 -11.45
C ILE A 379 -4.26 3.12 -11.60
N THR A 380 -4.39 2.18 -12.53
CA THR A 380 -3.44 1.11 -12.78
C THR A 380 -2.71 1.35 -14.09
N GLN A 381 -1.44 0.95 -14.16
CA GLN A 381 -0.62 0.94 -15.37
C GLN A 381 -0.08 -0.46 -15.62
N VAL A 382 0.31 -0.74 -16.86
CA VAL A 382 1.14 -1.89 -17.22
C VAL A 382 2.43 -1.37 -17.83
N GLN A 383 3.55 -1.84 -17.29
CA GLN A 383 4.89 -1.55 -17.76
C GLN A 383 5.57 -2.83 -18.25
N GLN A 384 6.62 -2.71 -19.04
CA GLN A 384 7.42 -3.82 -19.54
C GLN A 384 8.91 -3.53 -19.38
N VAL A 385 9.69 -4.53 -19.03
CA VAL A 385 11.16 -4.43 -19.10
C VAL A 385 11.60 -4.40 -20.55
N LYS A 386 12.25 -3.31 -20.96
CA LYS A 386 12.87 -3.11 -22.27
C LYS A 386 14.24 -2.48 -22.11
N ASN A 387 15.26 -3.12 -22.67
CA ASN A 387 16.66 -2.66 -22.56
C ASN A 387 17.06 -2.42 -21.09
N GLY A 388 16.67 -3.34 -20.20
CA GLY A 388 16.97 -3.28 -18.77
C GLY A 388 16.24 -2.20 -17.97
N ARG A 389 15.19 -1.58 -18.52
CA ARG A 389 14.38 -0.54 -17.84
C ARG A 389 12.89 -0.82 -17.95
N TRP A 390 12.14 -0.41 -16.94
CA TRP A 390 10.68 -0.38 -17.00
C TRP A 390 10.21 0.73 -17.94
N VAL A 391 9.38 0.38 -18.91
CA VAL A 391 8.80 1.29 -19.89
C VAL A 391 7.28 1.16 -19.86
N LEU A 392 6.57 2.29 -19.86
CA LEU A 392 5.11 2.30 -19.89
C LEU A 392 4.59 1.64 -21.18
N VAL A 393 3.68 0.69 -21.03
CA VAL A 393 2.95 0.04 -22.12
C VAL A 393 1.53 0.57 -22.22
N LYS A 394 0.85 0.67 -21.07
CA LYS A 394 -0.51 1.18 -20.96
C LYS A 394 -0.70 1.91 -19.64
N GLY A 395 -1.15 3.15 -19.70
CA GLY A 395 -1.58 3.95 -18.55
C GLY A 395 -3.09 3.99 -18.38
N ASP A 396 -3.53 4.59 -17.27
CA ASP A 396 -4.91 4.95 -16.97
C ASP A 396 -5.92 3.79 -17.09
N LEU A 397 -5.49 2.59 -16.70
CA LEU A 397 -6.40 1.47 -16.55
C LEU A 397 -7.24 1.71 -15.30
N LEU A 398 -8.52 1.91 -15.50
CA LEU A 398 -9.49 2.01 -14.41
C LEU A 398 -10.12 0.64 -14.15
N PHE A 399 -10.39 0.44 -12.89
CA PHE A 399 -11.11 -0.75 -12.43
C PHE A 399 -12.43 -0.33 -11.76
#